data_01fb14761758064b2e8ddf581a1437ca
#
_entry.id   01fb14761758064b2e8ddf581a1437ca
#
_cell.length_a   1.000
_cell.length_b   1.000
_cell.length_c   1.000
_cell.angle_alpha   90.00
_cell.angle_beta   90.00
_cell.angle_gamma   90.00
#
_symmetry.space_group_name_H-M   'P 1'
#
loop_
_entity.id
_entity.type
_entity.pdbx_description
1 polymer ?
#
loop_
_entity_poly.entity_id
_entity_poly.type
_entity_poly.pdbx_seq_one_letter_code
_entity_poly.pdbx_strand_id
1 'polypeptide(L)'
;MKKEPFKASDPLCVIVSSDTHIKGRLPFEVWRHLKKRLTFTNPTWIENEKYGYWQGNTPRTLSFIRRSHKGLMTFIPRGFTGQLIASLSYYKLEYTLEDRTRRLPDVPFTFTGTLHPFQQEAVDNLLKKRFGVLDAPTGSGKTVMGL
;
A
#
# COMPACT_ATOMS: atom_id res chain seq x y z
N MET A 1 -9.34 16.86 28.54
CA MET A 1 -9.34 17.58 27.24
C MET A 1 -10.45 17.00 26.38
N LYS A 2 -11.55 17.72 26.18
CA LYS A 2 -12.60 17.34 25.23
C LYS A 2 -12.05 17.56 23.83
N LYS A 3 -11.86 16.48 23.05
CA LYS A 3 -11.51 16.58 21.63
C LYS A 3 -12.70 17.18 20.91
N GLU A 4 -12.49 18.32 20.28
CA GLU A 4 -13.52 18.94 19.43
C GLU A 4 -13.98 17.95 18.34
N PRO A 5 -15.29 17.94 18.03
CA PRO A 5 -15.81 17.07 17.00
C PRO A 5 -15.25 17.51 15.64
N PHE A 6 -14.67 16.59 14.90
CA PHE A 6 -14.14 16.78 13.55
C PHE A 6 -15.26 17.32 12.63
N LYS A 7 -15.11 18.53 12.13
CA LYS A 7 -16.05 19.12 11.16
C LYS A 7 -15.80 18.49 9.78
N ALA A 8 -16.85 18.29 9.01
CA ALA A 8 -16.75 17.71 7.66
C ALA A 8 -15.95 18.57 6.65
N SER A 9 -15.54 19.77 7.07
CA SER A 9 -14.76 20.74 6.32
C SER A 9 -13.27 20.72 6.62
N ASP A 10 -12.81 19.91 7.59
CA ASP A 10 -11.39 19.87 7.90
C ASP A 10 -10.61 19.12 6.80
N PRO A 11 -9.43 19.64 6.39
CA PRO A 11 -8.62 18.97 5.39
C PRO A 11 -8.23 17.57 5.86
N LEU A 12 -8.19 16.63 4.92
CA LEU A 12 -7.76 15.27 5.21
C LEU A 12 -6.28 15.28 5.60
N CYS A 13 -5.91 14.49 6.61
CA CYS A 13 -4.51 14.31 6.96
C CYS A 13 -4.07 12.88 6.57
N VAL A 14 -3.17 12.78 5.60
CA VAL A 14 -2.57 11.52 5.14
C VAL A 14 -1.26 11.31 5.87
N ILE A 15 -1.18 10.26 6.68
CA ILE A 15 0.02 9.91 7.45
C ILE A 15 0.59 8.64 6.87
N VAL A 16 1.82 8.69 6.42
CA VAL A 16 2.56 7.54 5.87
C VAL A 16 3.51 7.00 6.95
N SER A 17 3.33 5.74 7.33
CA SER A 17 4.18 5.04 8.29
C SER A 17 4.41 3.59 7.83
N SER A 18 4.26 2.59 8.67
CA SER A 18 4.17 1.17 8.26
C SER A 18 2.98 0.93 7.33
N ASP A 19 1.84 1.57 7.63
CA ASP A 19 0.65 1.68 6.80
C ASP A 19 0.42 3.14 6.44
N THR A 20 -0.51 3.42 5.53
CA THR A 20 -0.99 4.79 5.28
C THR A 20 -2.32 4.98 5.99
N HIS A 21 -2.38 6.01 6.81
CA HIS A 21 -3.56 6.38 7.58
C HIS A 21 -4.13 7.67 7.03
N ILE A 22 -5.43 7.70 6.79
CA ILE A 22 -6.14 8.90 6.39
C ILE A 22 -7.01 9.32 7.57
N LYS A 23 -6.65 10.42 8.23
CA LYS A 23 -7.49 11.06 9.24
C LYS A 23 -8.49 11.97 8.53
N GLY A 24 -9.74 11.89 8.94
CA GLY A 24 -10.82 12.65 8.38
C GLY A 24 -11.88 11.76 7.74
N ARG A 25 -13.01 12.36 7.43
CA ARG A 25 -14.14 11.67 6.81
C ARG A 25 -14.00 11.71 5.29
N LEU A 26 -13.60 10.61 4.69
CA LEU A 26 -13.61 10.48 3.23
C LEU A 26 -15.04 10.59 2.69
N PRO A 27 -15.29 11.36 1.63
CA PRO A 27 -16.55 11.35 0.90
C PRO A 27 -16.88 9.93 0.44
N PHE A 28 -18.20 9.63 0.37
CA PHE A 28 -18.66 8.28 0.04
C PHE A 28 -18.14 7.79 -1.32
N GLU A 29 -18.10 8.66 -2.32
CA GLU A 29 -17.62 8.32 -3.67
C GLU A 29 -16.13 7.91 -3.66
N VAL A 30 -15.30 8.65 -2.92
CA VAL A 30 -13.87 8.36 -2.77
C VAL A 30 -13.67 7.05 -2.02
N TRP A 31 -14.41 6.85 -0.93
CA TRP A 31 -14.40 5.59 -0.20
C TRP A 31 -14.76 4.41 -1.09
N ARG A 32 -15.84 4.53 -1.86
CA ARG A 32 -16.29 3.48 -2.80
C ARG A 32 -15.24 3.18 -3.86
N HIS A 33 -14.62 4.24 -4.42
CA HIS A 33 -13.55 4.10 -5.40
C HIS A 33 -12.33 3.35 -4.82
N LEU A 34 -11.84 3.77 -3.66
CA LEU A 34 -10.70 3.12 -2.99
C LEU A 34 -11.04 1.68 -2.60
N LYS A 35 -12.23 1.43 -2.06
CA LYS A 35 -12.67 0.09 -1.68
C LYS A 35 -12.71 -0.84 -2.88
N LYS A 36 -13.21 -0.40 -4.04
CA LYS A 36 -13.21 -1.19 -5.27
C LYS A 36 -11.80 -1.59 -5.70
N ARG A 37 -10.84 -0.67 -5.59
CA ARG A 37 -9.44 -0.91 -5.99
C ARG A 37 -8.64 -1.76 -4.99
N LEU A 38 -9.03 -1.76 -3.72
CA LEU A 38 -8.35 -2.46 -2.64
C LEU A 38 -9.10 -3.71 -2.18
N THR A 39 -10.09 -4.17 -2.93
CA THR A 39 -10.80 -5.42 -2.66
C THR A 39 -10.63 -6.36 -3.85
N PHE A 40 -10.09 -7.54 -3.60
CA PHE A 40 -9.78 -8.56 -4.60
C PHE A 40 -10.50 -9.85 -4.27
N THR A 41 -10.75 -10.66 -5.29
CA THR A 41 -11.19 -12.03 -5.07
C THR A 41 -10.06 -12.81 -4.41
N ASN A 42 -10.39 -13.62 -3.41
CA ASN A 42 -9.40 -14.42 -2.70
C ASN A 42 -8.93 -15.58 -3.60
N PRO A 43 -7.62 -15.65 -3.92
CA PRO A 43 -7.09 -16.75 -4.75
C PRO A 43 -7.36 -18.13 -4.16
N THR A 44 -7.24 -18.26 -2.84
CA THR A 44 -7.53 -19.53 -2.15
C THR A 44 -9.01 -19.94 -2.29
N TRP A 45 -9.94 -18.96 -2.29
CA TRP A 45 -11.34 -19.23 -2.57
C TRP A 45 -11.53 -19.82 -3.97
N ILE A 46 -10.89 -19.19 -4.99
CA ILE A 46 -10.96 -19.63 -6.39
C ILE A 46 -10.38 -21.04 -6.53
N GLU A 47 -9.23 -21.29 -5.91
CA GLU A 47 -8.56 -22.59 -5.95
C GLU A 47 -9.43 -23.69 -5.31
N ASN A 48 -9.96 -23.43 -4.12
CA ASN A 48 -10.86 -24.37 -3.45
C ASN A 48 -12.13 -24.65 -4.27
N GLU A 49 -12.71 -23.61 -4.88
CA GLU A 49 -13.88 -23.75 -5.74
C GLU A 49 -13.56 -24.61 -6.97
N LYS A 50 -12.39 -24.40 -7.59
CA LYS A 50 -11.93 -25.14 -8.78
C LYS A 50 -11.74 -26.64 -8.49
N TYR A 51 -11.22 -26.98 -7.30
CA TYR A 51 -10.92 -28.37 -6.95
C TYR A 51 -11.99 -29.03 -6.05
N GLY A 52 -13.08 -28.34 -5.77
CA GLY A 52 -14.15 -28.85 -4.92
C GLY A 52 -13.75 -29.00 -3.45
N TYR A 53 -12.76 -28.25 -3.00
CA TYR A 53 -12.33 -28.28 -1.60
C TYR A 53 -13.31 -27.51 -0.71
N TRP A 54 -13.41 -27.93 0.54
CA TRP A 54 -14.21 -27.24 1.52
C TRP A 54 -13.70 -25.83 1.80
N GLN A 55 -14.57 -24.82 1.70
CA GLN A 55 -14.19 -23.41 1.85
C GLN A 55 -13.91 -23.01 3.31
N GLY A 56 -14.47 -23.71 4.29
CA GLY A 56 -14.29 -23.37 5.69
C GLY A 56 -14.62 -21.92 5.99
N ASN A 57 -13.69 -21.24 6.69
CA ASN A 57 -13.76 -19.82 7.00
C ASN A 57 -13.05 -18.94 5.94
N THR A 58 -12.75 -19.49 4.75
CA THR A 58 -12.06 -18.74 3.68
C THR A 58 -13.00 -17.67 3.13
N PRO A 59 -12.70 -16.37 3.28
CA PRO A 59 -13.55 -15.32 2.74
C PRO A 59 -13.44 -15.28 1.21
N ARG A 60 -14.54 -15.04 0.52
CA ARG A 60 -14.57 -14.93 -0.95
C ARG A 60 -13.73 -13.75 -1.47
N THR A 61 -13.64 -12.67 -0.69
CA THR A 61 -12.90 -11.46 -1.06
C THR A 61 -11.95 -11.02 0.04
N LEU A 62 -10.80 -10.49 -0.35
CA LEU A 62 -9.80 -9.87 0.53
C LEU A 62 -9.91 -8.36 0.39
N SER A 63 -10.11 -7.65 1.49
CA SER A 63 -10.16 -6.19 1.50
C SER A 63 -8.96 -5.63 2.24
N PHE A 64 -8.15 -4.85 1.54
CA PHE A 64 -6.95 -4.18 2.06
C PHE A 64 -7.22 -2.74 2.53
N ILE A 65 -8.47 -2.33 2.58
CA ILE A 65 -8.89 -1.06 3.16
C ILE A 65 -9.72 -1.32 4.41
N ARG A 66 -9.38 -0.65 5.49
CA ARG A 66 -10.08 -0.74 6.77
C ARG A 66 -10.52 0.64 7.22
N ARG A 67 -11.63 0.73 7.90
CA ARG A 67 -12.13 1.97 8.49
C ARG A 67 -12.28 1.79 10.00
N SER A 68 -11.95 2.80 10.77
CA SER A 68 -12.20 2.80 12.22
C SER A 68 -13.71 2.78 12.51
N HIS A 69 -14.09 2.31 13.69
CA HIS A 69 -15.49 2.20 14.11
C HIS A 69 -16.28 3.52 13.96
N LYS A 70 -15.64 4.66 14.23
CA LYS A 70 -16.24 6.00 14.09
C LYS A 70 -16.11 6.58 12.67
N GLY A 71 -15.55 5.87 11.72
CA GLY A 71 -15.37 6.32 10.33
C GLY A 71 -14.41 7.49 10.14
N LEU A 72 -13.69 7.91 11.17
CA LEU A 72 -12.78 9.07 11.16
C LEU A 72 -11.34 8.72 10.75
N MET A 73 -11.02 7.45 10.66
CA MET A 73 -9.72 6.97 10.19
C MET A 73 -9.92 5.86 9.18
N THR A 74 -9.17 5.95 8.10
CA THR A 74 -9.09 4.91 7.07
C THR A 74 -7.66 4.43 6.98
N PHE A 75 -7.46 3.12 6.88
CA PHE A 75 -6.16 2.47 6.79
C PHE A 75 -6.05 1.77 5.45
N ILE A 76 -4.94 1.98 4.77
CA ILE A 76 -4.61 1.34 3.48
C ILE A 76 -3.14 0.91 3.49
N PRO A 77 -2.75 -0.06 2.65
CA PRO A 77 -1.36 -0.45 2.50
C PRO A 77 -0.48 0.73 2.05
N ARG A 78 0.71 0.85 2.63
CA ARG A 78 1.66 1.92 2.32
C ARG A 78 2.00 2.01 0.82
N GLY A 79 2.12 0.88 0.12
CA GLY A 79 2.39 0.85 -1.31
C GLY A 79 1.30 1.50 -2.18
N PHE A 80 0.10 1.72 -1.63
CA PHE A 80 -1.01 2.36 -2.33
C PHE A 80 -1.03 3.90 -2.16
N THR A 81 -0.11 4.48 -1.39
CA THR A 81 -0.09 5.92 -1.07
C THR A 81 -0.07 6.80 -2.33
N GLY A 82 0.75 6.49 -3.32
CA GLY A 82 0.80 7.27 -4.56
C GLY A 82 -0.54 7.28 -5.32
N GLN A 83 -1.22 6.13 -5.36
CA GLN A 83 -2.54 6.02 -5.99
C GLN A 83 -3.65 6.69 -5.15
N LEU A 84 -3.50 6.71 -3.83
CA LEU A 84 -4.37 7.49 -2.95
C LEU A 84 -4.24 8.98 -3.27
N ILE A 85 -3.01 9.51 -3.30
CA ILE A 85 -2.75 10.93 -3.59
C ILE A 85 -3.33 11.31 -4.95
N ALA A 86 -3.11 10.50 -5.99
CA ALA A 86 -3.70 10.71 -7.31
C ALA A 86 -5.24 10.72 -7.26
N SER A 87 -5.84 9.84 -6.45
CA SER A 87 -7.29 9.80 -6.27
C SER A 87 -7.81 11.04 -5.55
N LEU A 88 -7.15 11.49 -4.46
CA LEU A 88 -7.52 12.70 -3.74
C LEU A 88 -7.44 13.93 -4.65
N SER A 89 -6.40 14.04 -5.45
CA SER A 89 -6.22 15.13 -6.44
C SER A 89 -7.31 15.09 -7.51
N TYR A 90 -7.65 13.90 -8.04
CA TYR A 90 -8.73 13.74 -9.02
C TYR A 90 -10.08 14.23 -8.48
N TYR A 91 -10.38 13.92 -7.21
CA TYR A 91 -11.61 14.39 -6.54
C TYR A 91 -11.49 15.81 -5.96
N LYS A 92 -10.38 16.51 -6.22
CA LYS A 92 -10.10 17.89 -5.75
C LYS A 92 -10.27 18.04 -4.23
N LEU A 93 -9.84 17.04 -3.47
CA LEU A 93 -9.88 17.08 -2.02
C LEU A 93 -8.58 17.68 -1.48
N GLU A 94 -8.71 18.61 -0.55
CA GLU A 94 -7.57 19.16 0.19
C GLU A 94 -7.07 18.13 1.21
N TYR A 95 -5.75 17.99 1.29
CA TYR A 95 -5.10 17.11 2.24
C TYR A 95 -3.73 17.63 2.65
N THR A 96 -3.31 17.27 3.85
CA THR A 96 -1.94 17.40 4.33
C THR A 96 -1.26 16.04 4.28
N LEU A 97 0.05 16.02 3.97
CA LEU A 97 0.85 14.80 3.93
C LEU A 97 1.89 14.83 5.04
N GLU A 98 1.85 13.84 5.91
CA GLU A 98 2.82 13.65 6.98
C GLU A 98 3.59 12.34 6.78
N ASP A 99 4.88 12.44 6.46
CA ASP A 99 5.76 11.27 6.31
C ASP A 99 6.40 10.92 7.66
N ARG A 100 5.90 9.86 8.27
CA ARG A 100 6.44 9.26 9.52
C ARG A 100 7.20 7.96 9.25
N THR A 101 7.68 7.76 8.03
CA THR A 101 8.48 6.58 7.74
C THR A 101 9.82 6.65 8.48
N ARG A 102 10.18 5.52 9.08
CA ARG A 102 11.50 5.43 9.73
C ARG A 102 12.58 5.57 8.66
N ARG A 103 13.47 6.52 8.86
CA ARG A 103 14.69 6.68 8.09
C ARG A 103 15.86 6.26 8.98
N LEU A 104 16.64 5.31 8.52
CA LEU A 104 17.89 4.95 9.14
C LEU A 104 18.99 5.87 8.59
N PRO A 105 20.05 6.14 9.35
CA PRO A 105 21.22 6.82 8.83
C PRO A 105 21.81 6.02 7.68
N ASP A 106 22.37 6.71 6.70
CA ASP A 106 23.06 6.08 5.59
C ASP A 106 24.27 5.33 6.13
N VAL A 107 24.38 4.05 5.75
CA VAL A 107 25.53 3.22 6.09
C VAL A 107 26.30 2.97 4.79
N PRO A 108 27.60 3.24 4.76
CA PRO A 108 28.42 2.99 3.57
C PRO A 108 28.56 1.48 3.34
N PHE A 109 27.77 0.93 2.45
CA PHE A 109 27.95 -0.42 1.95
C PHE A 109 28.69 -0.38 0.62
N THR A 110 29.64 -1.29 0.44
CA THR A 110 30.28 -1.51 -0.85
C THR A 110 29.90 -2.87 -1.35
N PHE A 111 29.20 -2.93 -2.45
CA PHE A 111 28.90 -4.19 -3.13
C PHE A 111 30.14 -4.63 -3.92
N THR A 112 30.70 -5.78 -3.57
CA THR A 112 31.93 -6.32 -4.20
C THR A 112 31.64 -7.38 -5.27
N GLY A 113 30.36 -7.72 -5.49
CA GLY A 113 29.95 -8.69 -6.50
C GLY A 113 29.83 -8.07 -7.90
N THR A 114 29.67 -8.92 -8.90
CA THR A 114 29.35 -8.53 -10.27
C THR A 114 27.93 -9.00 -10.59
N LEU A 115 27.05 -8.06 -10.95
CA LEU A 115 25.71 -8.40 -11.38
C LEU A 115 25.69 -8.78 -12.87
N HIS A 116 24.86 -9.74 -13.23
CA HIS A 116 24.53 -9.97 -14.63
C HIS A 116 23.75 -8.76 -15.22
N PRO A 117 23.80 -8.52 -16.53
CA PRO A 117 23.15 -7.36 -17.13
C PRO A 117 21.66 -7.22 -16.76
N PHE A 118 20.91 -8.31 -16.75
CA PHE A 118 19.48 -8.28 -16.36
C PHE A 118 19.25 -7.98 -14.87
N GLN A 119 20.19 -8.38 -14.00
CA GLN A 119 20.17 -8.08 -12.57
C GLN A 119 20.46 -6.60 -12.35
N GLN A 120 21.45 -6.05 -13.05
CA GLN A 120 21.77 -4.63 -12.98
C GLN A 120 20.59 -3.77 -13.43
N GLU A 121 19.94 -4.11 -14.54
CA GLU A 121 18.74 -3.42 -15.02
C GLU A 121 17.61 -3.47 -13.99
N ALA A 122 17.40 -4.62 -13.35
CA ALA A 122 16.38 -4.78 -12.30
C ALA A 122 16.66 -3.87 -11.10
N VAL A 123 17.91 -3.83 -10.61
CA VAL A 123 18.35 -2.98 -9.51
C VAL A 123 18.18 -1.51 -9.87
N ASP A 124 18.65 -1.08 -11.05
CA ASP A 124 18.52 0.30 -11.52
C ASP A 124 17.04 0.75 -11.58
N ASN A 125 16.15 -0.15 -11.98
CA ASN A 125 14.72 0.13 -12.03
C ASN A 125 14.07 0.17 -10.64
N LEU A 126 14.52 -0.65 -9.69
CA LEU A 126 14.06 -0.60 -8.30
C LEU A 126 14.50 0.68 -7.60
N LEU A 127 15.74 1.11 -7.79
CA LEU A 127 16.30 2.31 -7.17
C LEU A 127 15.61 3.61 -7.63
N LYS A 128 15.01 3.62 -8.83
CA LYS A 128 14.24 4.78 -9.34
C LYS A 128 12.93 4.99 -8.59
N LYS A 129 12.46 4.00 -7.84
CA LYS A 129 11.13 4.01 -7.21
C LYS A 129 11.21 3.70 -5.74
N ARG A 130 10.43 4.40 -4.93
CA ARG A 130 10.35 4.14 -3.48
C ARG A 130 9.69 2.82 -3.13
N PHE A 131 8.86 2.28 -4.03
CA PHE A 131 8.16 1.00 -3.89
C PHE A 131 8.11 0.30 -5.24
N GLY A 132 8.35 -0.99 -5.23
CA GLY A 132 8.27 -1.83 -6.40
C GLY A 132 8.10 -3.30 -6.02
N VAL A 133 7.77 -4.11 -7.00
CA VAL A 133 7.78 -5.56 -6.90
C VAL A 133 8.75 -6.06 -7.94
N LEU A 134 9.74 -6.83 -7.50
CA LEU A 134 10.64 -7.56 -8.38
C LEU A 134 10.05 -8.96 -8.59
N ASP A 135 9.49 -9.19 -9.77
CA ASP A 135 9.07 -10.50 -10.21
C ASP A 135 10.21 -11.14 -11.03
N ALA A 136 10.75 -12.22 -10.49
CA ALA A 136 11.87 -12.91 -11.09
C ALA A 136 11.80 -14.41 -10.79
N PRO A 137 12.18 -15.30 -11.73
CA PRO A 137 12.10 -16.73 -11.56
C PRO A 137 13.03 -17.24 -10.45
N THR A 138 12.81 -18.47 -10.02
CA THR A 138 13.69 -19.14 -9.07
C THR A 138 15.10 -19.26 -9.67
N GLY A 139 16.13 -19.00 -8.88
CA GLY A 139 17.52 -19.04 -9.35
C GLY A 139 18.03 -17.77 -10.03
N SER A 140 17.22 -16.74 -10.23
CA SER A 140 17.62 -15.47 -10.86
C SER A 140 18.53 -14.59 -10.00
N GLY A 141 18.84 -14.98 -8.77
CA GLY A 141 19.70 -14.21 -7.87
C GLY A 141 19.00 -13.06 -7.16
N LYS A 142 17.68 -13.20 -6.85
CA LYS A 142 16.89 -12.18 -6.12
C LYS A 142 17.57 -11.67 -4.85
N THR A 143 18.20 -12.56 -4.10
CA THR A 143 18.92 -12.18 -2.87
C THR A 143 20.09 -11.25 -3.17
N VAL A 144 20.84 -11.52 -4.24
CA VAL A 144 21.98 -10.69 -4.65
C VAL A 144 21.53 -9.30 -5.12
N MET A 145 20.39 -9.24 -5.83
CA MET A 145 19.80 -7.97 -6.26
C MET A 145 19.19 -7.16 -5.09
N GLY A 146 18.91 -7.79 -3.96
CA GLY A 146 18.34 -7.15 -2.78
C GLY A 146 19.37 -6.71 -1.72
N LEU A 147 20.64 -7.00 -1.94
CA LEU A 147 21.76 -6.55 -1.10
C LEU A 147 22.22 -5.16 -1.50
#